data_e2050fea5482df796b60713ae621825f
#
_entry.id   e2050fea5482df796b60713ae621825f
#
_cell.length_a   1.000
_cell.length_b   1.000
_cell.length_c   1.000
_cell.angle_alpha   90.00
_cell.angle_beta   90.00
_cell.angle_gamma   90.00
#
_symmetry.space_group_name_H-M   'P 1'
#
loop_
_entity.id
_entity.type
_entity.pdbx_description
1 polymer ?
#
loop_
_entity_poly.entity_id
_entity_poly.type
_entity_poly.pdbx_seq_one_letter_code
_entity_poly.pdbx_strand_id
1 'polypeptide(L)'
;MAKAVIVGYSRSPFTIASKGQLVSVRPEDLLSEVIKDLVFKTKIYPEDIEDIIAGCAFPEGEQGFNIGKIVSFMTGMKINTAGMTVNRWCGSSMQSVHIAAGAISMGCLLYTSPSPRDGLLSRMPSSA
;
A
#
# COMPACT_ATOMS: atom_id res chain seq x y z
N MET A 1 -21.85 11.07 0.50
CA MET A 1 -20.78 10.07 0.62
C MET A 1 -19.44 10.73 0.32
N ALA A 2 -18.40 10.41 1.08
CA ALA A 2 -17.06 10.88 0.78
C ALA A 2 -16.58 10.29 -0.55
N LYS A 3 -15.90 11.11 -1.36
CA LYS A 3 -15.34 10.66 -2.64
C LYS A 3 -13.88 10.27 -2.41
N ALA A 4 -13.53 9.02 -2.69
CA ALA A 4 -12.15 8.57 -2.70
C ALA A 4 -11.42 9.10 -3.94
N VAL A 5 -10.17 9.53 -3.77
CA VAL A 5 -9.32 10.02 -4.86
C VAL A 5 -7.91 9.44 -4.73
N ILE A 6 -7.23 9.23 -5.86
CA ILE A 6 -5.83 8.84 -5.89
C ILE A 6 -4.99 10.11 -5.85
N VAL A 7 -4.13 10.25 -4.85
CA VAL A 7 -3.29 11.44 -4.62
C VAL A 7 -1.84 11.27 -5.05
N GLY A 8 -1.40 10.06 -5.33
CA GLY A 8 -0.04 9.78 -5.78
C GLY A 8 0.16 8.34 -6.22
N TYR A 9 1.30 8.08 -6.83
CA TYR A 9 1.73 6.74 -7.22
C TYR A 9 3.25 6.62 -7.21
N SER A 10 3.73 5.41 -7.00
CA SER A 10 5.13 5.05 -7.14
C SER A 10 5.26 3.58 -7.56
N ARG A 11 6.42 3.18 -8.05
CA ARG A 11 6.70 1.79 -8.38
C ARG A 11 8.19 1.47 -8.25
N SER A 12 8.48 0.20 -8.02
CA SER A 12 9.85 -0.33 -8.10
C SER A 12 10.31 -0.50 -9.56
N PRO A 13 11.62 -0.62 -9.79
CA PRO A 13 12.12 -1.10 -11.08
C PRO A 13 11.68 -2.53 -11.35
N PHE A 14 11.72 -2.92 -12.62
CA PHE A 14 11.56 -4.30 -13.08
C PHE A 14 12.91 -4.89 -13.46
N THR A 15 13.12 -6.14 -13.12
CA THR A 15 14.31 -6.90 -13.53
C THR A 15 13.93 -8.29 -14.02
N ILE A 16 14.84 -8.94 -14.72
CA ILE A 16 14.63 -10.31 -15.19
C ILE A 16 14.56 -11.24 -13.96
N ALA A 17 13.54 -12.07 -13.89
CA ALA A 17 13.41 -13.06 -12.84
C ALA A 17 14.62 -14.01 -12.82
N SER A 18 15.04 -14.40 -11.62
CA SER A 18 16.17 -15.31 -11.36
C SER A 18 17.56 -14.83 -11.79
N LYS A 19 17.69 -13.71 -12.51
CA LYS A 19 18.97 -13.19 -13.01
C LYS A 19 19.15 -11.69 -12.82
N GLY A 20 18.11 -10.97 -12.47
CA GLY A 20 18.14 -9.52 -12.33
C GLY A 20 18.69 -9.06 -10.97
N GLN A 21 18.90 -7.77 -10.83
CA GLN A 21 19.45 -7.15 -9.62
C GLN A 21 18.54 -7.29 -8.39
N LEU A 22 17.24 -7.56 -8.59
CA LEU A 22 16.29 -7.72 -7.49
C LEU A 22 16.20 -9.16 -6.94
N VAL A 23 16.99 -10.10 -7.45
CA VAL A 23 16.95 -11.52 -7.02
C VAL A 23 17.26 -11.68 -5.52
N SER A 24 18.13 -10.84 -4.96
CA SER A 24 18.51 -10.86 -3.55
C SER A 24 17.73 -9.87 -2.67
N VAL A 25 16.79 -9.13 -3.25
CA VAL A 25 15.99 -8.14 -2.54
C VAL A 25 14.71 -8.80 -2.04
N ARG A 26 14.46 -8.69 -0.74
CA ARG A 26 13.25 -9.23 -0.14
C ARG A 26 12.02 -8.41 -0.56
N PRO A 27 10.87 -9.05 -0.75
CA PRO A 27 9.64 -8.35 -1.19
C PRO A 27 9.21 -7.23 -0.24
N GLU A 28 9.32 -7.44 1.07
CA GLU A 28 8.96 -6.44 2.07
C GLU A 28 9.89 -5.22 2.05
N ASP A 29 11.19 -5.41 1.78
CA ASP A 29 12.14 -4.30 1.62
C ASP A 29 11.77 -3.48 0.38
N LEU A 30 11.53 -4.17 -0.74
CA LEU A 30 11.14 -3.51 -1.99
C LEU A 30 9.84 -2.71 -1.84
N LEU A 31 8.83 -3.28 -1.18
CA LEU A 31 7.56 -2.62 -0.92
C LEU A 31 7.75 -1.42 0.02
N SER A 32 8.57 -1.58 1.07
CA SER A 32 8.87 -0.50 2.02
C SER A 32 9.51 0.70 1.33
N GLU A 33 10.48 0.48 0.45
CA GLU A 33 11.14 1.58 -0.29
C GLU A 33 10.16 2.29 -1.22
N VAL A 34 9.27 1.56 -1.90
CA VAL A 34 8.23 2.17 -2.75
C VAL A 34 7.27 3.03 -1.92
N ILE A 35 6.87 2.57 -0.73
CA ILE A 35 5.99 3.33 0.15
C ILE A 35 6.69 4.57 0.70
N LYS A 36 7.94 4.47 1.14
CA LYS A 36 8.73 5.63 1.59
C LYS A 36 8.85 6.69 0.51
N ASP A 37 9.18 6.28 -0.73
CA ASP A 37 9.25 7.19 -1.88
C ASP A 37 7.89 7.86 -2.16
N LEU A 38 6.80 7.11 -2.09
CA LEU A 38 5.46 7.64 -2.29
C LEU A 38 5.08 8.66 -1.21
N VAL A 39 5.32 8.36 0.05
CA VAL A 39 5.08 9.26 1.18
C VAL A 39 5.89 10.54 1.04
N PHE A 40 7.17 10.41 0.68
CA PHE A 40 8.04 11.57 0.42
C PHE A 40 7.52 12.45 -0.72
N LYS A 41 7.12 11.85 -1.84
CA LYS A 41 6.60 12.57 -3.01
C LYS A 41 5.27 13.28 -2.74
N THR A 42 4.39 12.64 -2.00
CA THR A 42 3.05 13.19 -1.71
C THR A 42 3.05 14.17 -0.55
N LYS A 43 4.15 14.23 0.22
CA LYS A 43 4.29 15.07 1.43
C LYS A 43 3.23 14.78 2.50
N ILE A 44 2.69 13.58 2.50
CA ILE A 44 1.81 13.09 3.56
C ILE A 44 2.68 12.65 4.73
N TYR A 45 2.26 12.97 5.95
CA TYR A 45 2.97 12.50 7.13
C TYR A 45 2.69 11.01 7.34
N PRO A 46 3.72 10.17 7.58
CA PRO A 46 3.52 8.72 7.83
C PRO A 46 2.52 8.42 8.94
N GLU A 47 2.44 9.30 9.94
CA GLU A 47 1.50 9.19 11.05
C GLU A 47 0.03 9.40 10.69
N ASP A 48 -0.25 9.97 9.52
CA ASP A 48 -1.62 10.18 9.06
C ASP A 48 -2.15 8.98 8.26
N ILE A 49 -1.28 8.01 7.95
CA ILE A 49 -1.66 6.80 7.23
C ILE A 49 -2.27 5.81 8.21
N GLU A 50 -3.53 5.47 7.99
CA GLU A 50 -4.32 4.63 8.90
C GLU A 50 -4.25 3.15 8.54
N ASP A 51 -4.03 2.81 7.25
CA ASP A 51 -3.99 1.43 6.77
C ASP A 51 -3.04 1.26 5.58
N ILE A 52 -2.44 0.06 5.46
CA ILE A 52 -1.72 -0.42 4.28
C ILE A 52 -2.43 -1.65 3.75
N ILE A 53 -3.01 -1.55 2.57
CA ILE A 53 -3.71 -2.65 1.92
C ILE A 53 -2.84 -3.21 0.79
N ALA A 54 -2.05 -4.24 1.10
CA ALA A 54 -1.12 -4.84 0.16
C ALA A 54 -1.78 -5.93 -0.68
N GLY A 55 -1.83 -5.75 -1.98
CA GLY A 55 -2.23 -6.81 -2.92
C GLY A 55 -1.07 -7.78 -3.15
N CYS A 56 -1.26 -9.06 -2.86
CA CYS A 56 -0.25 -10.10 -3.02
C CYS A 56 -0.86 -11.35 -3.63
N ALA A 57 -0.36 -11.76 -4.80
CA ALA A 57 -0.86 -12.93 -5.51
C ALA A 57 -0.41 -14.25 -4.87
N PHE A 58 0.76 -14.26 -4.22
CA PHE A 58 1.34 -15.44 -3.58
C PHE A 58 1.81 -15.08 -2.16
N PRO A 59 0.88 -15.00 -1.18
CA PRO A 59 1.21 -14.62 0.20
C PRO A 59 1.83 -15.80 0.96
N GLU A 60 2.94 -16.30 0.47
CA GLU A 60 3.67 -17.46 0.98
C GLU A 60 5.17 -17.15 1.09
N GLY A 61 5.90 -17.94 1.87
CA GLY A 61 7.34 -17.79 2.07
C GLY A 61 7.68 -16.39 2.58
N GLU A 62 8.51 -15.66 1.85
CA GLU A 62 8.92 -14.29 2.21
C GLU A 62 7.77 -13.28 2.17
N GLN A 63 6.71 -13.56 1.42
CA GLN A 63 5.50 -12.74 1.37
C GLN A 63 4.41 -13.27 2.33
N GLY A 64 4.75 -14.22 3.17
CA GLY A 64 3.83 -14.83 4.14
C GLY A 64 3.40 -13.90 5.25
N PHE A 65 2.57 -14.40 6.15
CA PHE A 65 1.91 -13.63 7.19
C PHE A 65 1.10 -12.46 6.63
N ASN A 66 1.15 -11.32 7.28
CA ASN A 66 0.49 -10.09 6.83
C ASN A 66 1.55 -9.09 6.36
N ILE A 67 1.96 -9.18 5.09
CA ILE A 67 2.98 -8.28 4.53
C ILE A 67 2.58 -6.80 4.63
N GLY A 68 1.30 -6.47 4.52
CA GLY A 68 0.81 -5.11 4.71
C GLY A 68 1.14 -4.58 6.11
N LYS A 69 0.94 -5.39 7.14
CA LYS A 69 1.29 -5.00 8.52
C LYS A 69 2.80 -4.98 8.77
N ILE A 70 3.55 -5.94 8.24
CA ILE A 70 5.01 -5.97 8.35
C ILE A 70 5.60 -4.68 7.80
N VAL A 71 5.18 -4.30 6.61
CA VAL A 71 5.67 -3.09 5.93
C VAL A 71 5.27 -1.81 6.66
N SER A 72 4.13 -1.77 7.35
CA SER A 72 3.77 -0.60 8.18
C SER A 72 4.82 -0.31 9.27
N PHE A 73 5.40 -1.34 9.86
CA PHE A 73 6.50 -1.18 10.84
C PHE A 73 7.81 -0.73 10.17
N MET A 74 8.09 -1.19 8.95
CA MET A 74 9.34 -0.89 8.24
C MET A 74 9.38 0.52 7.64
N THR A 75 8.24 1.18 7.53
CA THR A 75 8.10 2.49 6.86
C THR A 75 7.96 3.67 7.80
N GLY A 76 8.11 3.44 9.10
CA GLY A 76 8.05 4.51 10.12
C GLY A 76 6.65 5.03 10.42
N MET A 77 5.63 4.26 10.07
CA MET A 77 4.24 4.57 10.40
C MET A 77 3.94 4.33 11.88
N LYS A 78 2.84 4.88 12.38
CA LYS A 78 2.40 4.63 13.76
C LYS A 78 2.19 3.13 14.02
N ILE A 79 2.39 2.71 15.25
CA ILE A 79 2.17 1.31 15.65
C ILE A 79 0.73 0.84 15.45
N ASN A 80 -0.21 1.77 15.53
CA ASN A 80 -1.64 1.52 15.32
C ASN A 80 -2.07 1.59 13.85
N THR A 81 -1.17 1.98 12.91
CA THR A 81 -1.46 1.86 11.49
C THR A 81 -1.83 0.41 11.17
N ALA A 82 -3.02 0.21 10.64
CA ALA A 82 -3.48 -1.11 10.26
C ALA A 82 -2.70 -1.64 9.04
N GLY A 83 -2.87 -2.91 8.75
CA GLY A 83 -2.30 -3.51 7.54
C GLY A 83 -3.03 -4.79 7.19
N MET A 84 -3.32 -4.98 5.92
CA MET A 84 -3.87 -6.24 5.42
C MET A 84 -3.17 -6.70 4.16
N THR A 85 -3.23 -8.01 3.94
CA THR A 85 -2.81 -8.65 2.69
C THR A 85 -4.04 -9.16 1.97
N VAL A 86 -4.19 -8.77 0.71
CA VAL A 86 -5.33 -9.16 -0.13
C VAL A 86 -4.84 -10.08 -1.22
N ASN A 87 -5.44 -11.26 -1.34
CA ASN A 87 -5.17 -12.19 -2.42
C ASN A 87 -6.40 -12.34 -3.32
N ARG A 88 -6.24 -11.97 -4.58
CA ARG A 88 -7.16 -12.22 -5.68
C ARG A 88 -6.35 -12.51 -6.94
N TRP A 89 -5.29 -13.31 -6.80
CA TRP A 89 -4.33 -13.60 -7.87
C TRP A 89 -3.86 -12.33 -8.57
N CYS A 90 -3.87 -12.30 -9.89
CA CYS A 90 -3.44 -11.14 -10.68
C CYS A 90 -4.27 -9.86 -10.43
N GLY A 91 -5.45 -9.97 -9.84
CA GLY A 91 -6.34 -8.86 -9.48
C GLY A 91 -6.15 -8.33 -8.05
N SER A 92 -5.15 -8.81 -7.29
CA SER A 92 -4.98 -8.46 -5.87
C SER A 92 -4.83 -6.96 -5.65
N SER A 93 -3.97 -6.28 -6.41
CA SER A 93 -3.74 -4.84 -6.28
C SER A 93 -4.97 -4.01 -6.63
N MET A 94 -5.71 -4.39 -7.68
CA MET A 94 -6.97 -3.73 -8.02
C MET A 94 -8.00 -3.91 -6.91
N GLN A 95 -8.08 -5.09 -6.31
CA GLN A 95 -8.96 -5.34 -5.16
C GLN A 95 -8.57 -4.49 -3.94
N SER A 96 -7.27 -4.26 -3.70
CA SER A 96 -6.80 -3.37 -2.64
C SER A 96 -7.33 -1.94 -2.84
N VAL A 97 -7.28 -1.43 -4.07
CA VAL A 97 -7.84 -0.11 -4.41
C VAL A 97 -9.35 -0.05 -4.14
N HIS A 98 -10.09 -1.09 -4.53
CA HIS A 98 -11.55 -1.16 -4.28
C HIS A 98 -11.86 -1.18 -2.77
N ILE A 99 -11.12 -1.95 -1.98
CA ILE A 99 -11.29 -2.01 -0.52
C ILE A 99 -11.01 -0.63 0.10
N ALA A 100 -9.88 -0.01 -0.26
CA ALA A 100 -9.50 1.30 0.22
C ALA A 100 -10.56 2.38 -0.13
N ALA A 101 -11.00 2.40 -1.38
CA ALA A 101 -12.02 3.34 -1.84
C ALA A 101 -13.36 3.13 -1.10
N GLY A 102 -13.75 1.88 -0.87
CA GLY A 102 -14.94 1.53 -0.09
C GLY A 102 -14.83 2.01 1.36
N ALA A 103 -13.72 1.73 2.04
CA ALA A 103 -13.48 2.14 3.41
C ALA A 103 -13.51 3.67 3.59
N ILE A 104 -12.89 4.40 2.65
CA ILE A 104 -12.93 5.87 2.61
C ILE A 104 -14.36 6.37 2.39
N SER A 105 -15.08 5.79 1.45
CA SER A 105 -16.47 6.18 1.13
C SER A 105 -17.43 5.96 2.30
N MET A 106 -17.19 4.91 3.07
CA MET A 106 -17.94 4.60 4.30
C MET A 106 -17.52 5.44 5.51
N GLY A 107 -16.43 6.22 5.41
CA GLY A 107 -15.90 7.02 6.51
C GLY A 107 -15.08 6.22 7.53
N CYS A 108 -14.68 5.00 7.21
CA CYS A 108 -13.84 4.18 8.07
C CYS A 108 -12.38 4.62 8.06
N LEU A 109 -11.90 5.14 6.92
CA LEU A 109 -10.52 5.59 6.72
C LEU A 109 -10.52 6.98 6.09
N LEU A 110 -9.48 7.75 6.40
CA LEU A 110 -9.17 9.03 5.76
C LEU A 110 -8.03 8.88 4.75
N TYR A 111 -6.95 8.22 5.15
CA TYR A 111 -5.79 7.92 4.32
C TYR A 111 -5.44 6.45 4.36
N THR A 112 -5.19 5.87 3.20
CA THR A 112 -4.71 4.49 3.07
C THR A 112 -3.69 4.39 1.94
N SER A 113 -2.75 3.45 2.08
CA SER A 113 -1.79 3.10 1.04
C SER A 113 -2.14 1.72 0.49
N PRO A 114 -2.81 1.64 -0.66
CA PRO A 114 -2.96 0.37 -1.37
C PRO A 114 -1.64 0.00 -2.06
N SER A 115 -1.50 -1.26 -2.43
CA SER A 115 -0.37 -1.96 -3.04
C SER A 115 0.62 -1.12 -3.90
N PRO A 116 1.88 -1.57 -4.07
CA PRO A 116 2.95 -0.81 -4.72
C PRO A 116 2.71 -0.40 -6.18
N ARG A 117 1.68 -0.90 -6.82
CA ARG A 117 1.30 -0.48 -8.19
C ARG A 117 0.30 0.66 -8.23
N ASP A 118 -0.37 0.91 -7.10
CA ASP A 118 -1.57 1.74 -7.07
C ASP A 118 -1.38 2.82 -6.02
N GLY A 119 -1.30 3.96 -6.14
CA GLY A 119 -1.01 5.09 -5.26
C GLY A 119 -1.77 5.17 -3.94
N LEU A 120 -1.59 6.27 -3.25
CA LEU A 120 -2.33 6.62 -2.04
C LEU A 120 -3.75 7.06 -2.38
N LEU A 121 -4.71 6.55 -1.62
CA LEU A 121 -6.11 7.01 -1.64
C LEU A 121 -6.39 7.94 -0.45
N SER A 122 -7.07 9.02 -0.68
CA SER A 122 -7.45 9.99 0.34
C SER A 122 -8.91 10.40 0.21
N ARG A 123 -9.48 10.84 1.32
CA ARG A 123 -10.83 11.43 1.36
C ARG A 123 -10.74 12.93 1.04
N MET A 124 -11.47 13.39 0.05
CA MET A 124 -11.69 14.82 -0.13
C MET A 124 -12.65 15.34 0.94
N PRO A 125 -12.36 16.49 1.60
CA PRO A 125 -13.36 17.16 2.42
C PRO A 125 -14.62 17.40 1.59
N SER A 126 -15.77 17.05 2.12
CA SER A 126 -17.02 17.50 1.55
C SER A 126 -17.04 19.03 1.74
N SER A 127 -16.92 19.79 0.67
CA SER A 127 -17.27 21.21 0.71
C SER A 127 -18.72 21.31 1.16
N ALA A 128 -18.92 21.93 2.32
CA ALA A 128 -20.23 22.32 2.79
C ALA A 128 -20.88 23.32 1.82
#